data_8ad7fd43d1199b385b9977752e6dab9f
#
_entry.id   8ad7fd43d1199b385b9977752e6dab9f
#
_cell.length_a   1.000
_cell.length_b   1.000
_cell.length_c   1.000
_cell.angle_alpha   90.00
_cell.angle_beta   90.00
_cell.angle_gamma   90.00
#
_symmetry.space_group_name_H-M   'P 1'
#
loop_
_entity.id
_entity.type
_entity.pdbx_description
1 polymer ?
#
loop_
_entity_poly.entity_id
_entity_poly.type
_entity_poly.pdbx_seq_one_letter_code
_entity_poly.pdbx_strand_id
1 'polypeptide(L)'
;MPLGLYYICMKKEYTTKSSQAIMDYISGEKEGSFSAKDVHDYLSARGITANLSTIYRNLDKLVDKNILVKFRSSKSDSGLYRVVDTTHSCHRHLHLQCRKCGKIYHLGGEFMNTIDSYIKSGYNFTLDCQNSLLTGICAECSKLEL
;
A
#
# COMPACT_ATOMS: atom_id res chain seq x y z
N MET A 1 -10.30 6.77 13.95
CA MET A 1 -9.17 7.36 14.68
C MET A 1 -8.43 8.29 13.75
N PRO A 2 -8.15 9.52 14.15
CA PRO A 2 -7.37 10.41 13.31
C PRO A 2 -5.94 9.88 13.19
N LEU A 3 -5.39 9.92 11.97
CA LEU A 3 -4.03 9.51 11.61
C LEU A 3 -2.94 10.01 12.58
N GLY A 4 -3.17 11.14 13.24
CA GLY A 4 -2.25 11.73 14.19
C GLY A 4 -1.99 10.88 15.43
N LEU A 5 -2.98 10.18 15.96
CA LEU A 5 -2.83 9.35 17.16
C LEU A 5 -2.09 8.03 16.85
N TYR A 6 -2.35 7.46 15.69
CA TYR A 6 -1.67 6.24 15.24
C TYR A 6 -0.18 6.53 14.97
N TYR A 7 0.09 7.68 14.37
CA TYR A 7 1.43 8.16 14.08
C TYR A 7 2.26 8.43 15.36
N ILE A 8 1.64 9.02 16.37
CA ILE A 8 2.30 9.31 17.67
C ILE A 8 2.61 8.01 18.44
N CYS A 9 1.70 7.03 18.40
CA CYS A 9 1.91 5.74 19.06
C CYS A 9 3.04 4.95 18.41
N MET A 10 3.20 5.07 17.09
CA MET A 10 4.24 4.37 16.33
C MET A 10 5.63 4.99 16.45
N LYS A 11 5.74 6.32 16.66
CA LYS A 11 7.03 6.99 16.91
C LYS A 11 7.78 6.40 18.10
N LYS A 12 7.09 5.84 19.08
CA LYS A 12 7.70 5.23 20.27
C LYS A 12 8.40 3.89 19.98
N GLU A 13 8.05 3.18 18.91
CA GLU A 13 8.65 1.89 18.56
C GLU A 13 9.86 2.02 17.63
N TYR A 14 10.04 3.16 16.97
CA TYR A 14 11.11 3.38 16.00
C TYR A 14 12.20 4.27 16.63
N THR A 15 13.24 3.63 17.14
CA THR A 15 14.29 4.28 17.94
C THR A 15 15.49 4.74 17.14
N THR A 16 15.66 4.30 15.89
CA THR A 16 16.79 4.70 15.03
C THR A 16 16.45 5.90 14.16
N LYS A 17 17.47 6.72 13.83
CA LYS A 17 17.32 7.86 12.92
C LYS A 17 16.76 7.46 11.56
N SER A 18 17.21 6.33 11.02
CA SER A 18 16.72 5.80 9.75
C SER A 18 15.27 5.36 9.83
N SER A 19 14.85 4.68 10.89
CA SER A 19 13.46 4.29 11.10
C SER A 19 12.53 5.50 11.21
N GLN A 20 12.93 6.53 11.92
CA GLN A 20 12.16 7.77 12.05
C GLN A 20 12.05 8.50 10.70
N ALA A 21 13.14 8.58 9.95
CA ALA A 21 13.13 9.22 8.63
C ALA A 21 12.27 8.46 7.61
N ILE A 22 12.24 7.13 7.66
CA ILE A 22 11.33 6.32 6.85
C ILE A 22 9.87 6.63 7.19
N MET A 23 9.54 6.74 8.47
CA MET A 23 8.20 7.13 8.91
C MET A 23 7.83 8.54 8.45
N ASP A 24 8.76 9.48 8.48
CA ASP A 24 8.54 10.85 8.01
C ASP A 24 8.28 10.88 6.49
N TYR A 25 9.00 10.08 5.73
CA TYR A 25 8.76 9.90 4.29
C TYR A 25 7.33 9.38 4.02
N ILE A 26 6.96 8.31 4.68
CA ILE A 26 5.65 7.65 4.51
C ILE A 26 4.51 8.59 4.89
N SER A 27 4.69 9.42 5.91
CA SER A 27 3.68 10.41 6.32
C SER A 27 3.39 11.47 5.26
N GLY A 28 4.37 11.77 4.40
CA GLY A 28 4.22 12.69 3.28
C GLY A 28 3.58 12.05 2.04
N GLU A 29 3.67 10.72 1.90
CA GLU A 29 3.18 9.98 0.73
C GLU A 29 1.74 9.49 0.94
N LYS A 30 0.78 10.39 0.76
CA LYS A 30 -0.64 10.06 0.99
C LYS A 30 -1.34 9.39 -0.21
N GLU A 31 -0.88 9.62 -1.43
CA GLU A 31 -1.64 9.25 -2.64
C GLU A 31 -0.85 8.47 -3.69
N GLY A 32 0.44 8.22 -3.49
CA GLY A 32 1.30 7.56 -4.46
C GLY A 32 1.76 6.17 -4.05
N SER A 33 2.40 5.49 -4.97
CA SER A 33 3.21 4.31 -4.69
C SER A 33 4.68 4.68 -4.77
N PHE A 34 5.50 4.03 -3.96
CA PHE A 34 6.93 4.27 -3.89
C PHE A 34 7.72 2.96 -3.78
N SER A 35 8.98 3.00 -4.16
CA SER A 35 9.92 1.90 -4.04
C SER A 35 10.85 2.08 -2.84
N ALA A 36 11.55 1.03 -2.44
CA ALA A 36 12.62 1.13 -1.45
C ALA A 36 13.75 2.05 -1.90
N LYS A 37 13.97 2.17 -3.22
CA LYS A 37 14.94 3.09 -3.80
C LYS A 37 14.54 4.55 -3.57
N ASP A 38 13.27 4.88 -3.75
CA ASP A 38 12.76 6.25 -3.51
C ASP A 38 12.99 6.65 -2.05
N VAL A 39 12.75 5.73 -1.11
CA VAL A 39 13.04 5.93 0.31
C VAL A 39 14.54 6.12 0.54
N HIS A 40 15.36 5.29 -0.08
CA HIS A 40 16.83 5.40 0.02
C HIS A 40 17.33 6.77 -0.46
N ASP A 41 16.84 7.23 -1.61
CA ASP A 41 17.22 8.53 -2.17
C ASP A 41 16.79 9.70 -1.27
N TYR A 42 15.60 9.58 -0.66
CA TYR A 42 15.12 10.55 0.32
C TYR A 42 16.01 10.63 1.57
N LEU A 43 16.42 9.48 2.12
CA LEU A 43 17.30 9.43 3.28
C LEU A 43 18.69 10.00 2.95
N SER A 44 19.23 9.60 1.79
CA SER A 44 20.53 10.07 1.31
C SER A 44 20.57 11.58 1.13
N ALA A 45 19.50 12.17 0.61
CA ALA A 45 19.38 13.62 0.46
C ALA A 45 19.39 14.38 1.81
N ARG A 46 19.08 13.68 2.91
CA ARG A 46 19.10 14.22 4.28
C ARG A 46 20.35 13.84 5.08
N GLY A 47 21.33 13.22 4.43
CA GLY A 47 22.56 12.77 5.08
C GLY A 47 22.36 11.59 6.03
N ILE A 48 21.25 10.84 5.86
CA ILE A 48 20.98 9.65 6.68
C ILE A 48 21.44 8.43 5.90
N THR A 49 22.41 7.71 6.44
CA THR A 49 22.94 6.49 5.83
C THR A 49 22.10 5.27 6.25
N ALA A 50 21.50 4.62 5.28
CA ALA A 50 20.82 3.34 5.47
C ALA A 50 20.99 2.50 4.21
N ASN A 51 21.32 1.22 4.36
CA ASN A 51 21.37 0.33 3.22
C ASN A 51 19.97 -0.14 2.81
N LEU A 52 19.82 -0.61 1.58
CA LEU A 52 18.54 -1.09 1.06
C LEU A 52 17.95 -2.23 1.89
N SER A 53 18.78 -3.13 2.42
CA SER A 53 18.31 -4.22 3.27
C SER A 53 17.62 -3.72 4.54
N THR A 54 18.17 -2.68 5.16
CA THR A 54 17.55 -2.02 6.33
C THR A 54 16.23 -1.36 5.96
N ILE A 55 16.17 -0.70 4.81
CA ILE A 55 14.95 -0.06 4.30
C ILE A 55 13.87 -1.12 4.03
N TYR A 56 14.18 -2.18 3.29
CA TYR A 56 13.24 -3.28 3.04
C TYR A 56 12.70 -3.89 4.34
N ARG A 57 13.57 -4.14 5.32
CA ARG A 57 13.16 -4.69 6.62
C ARG A 57 12.19 -3.78 7.36
N ASN A 58 12.40 -2.47 7.32
CA ASN A 58 11.48 -1.50 7.93
C ASN A 58 10.15 -1.44 7.18
N LEU A 59 10.18 -1.41 5.85
CA LEU A 59 8.97 -1.40 5.02
C LEU A 59 8.16 -2.68 5.20
N ASP A 60 8.79 -3.84 5.23
CA ASP A 60 8.11 -5.12 5.45
C ASP A 60 7.45 -5.20 6.84
N LYS A 61 8.07 -4.66 7.89
CA LYS A 61 7.43 -4.52 9.21
C LYS A 61 6.17 -3.65 9.15
N LEU A 62 6.18 -2.60 8.33
CA LEU A 62 5.01 -1.74 8.15
C LEU A 62 3.92 -2.42 7.34
N VAL A 63 4.27 -3.31 6.42
CA VAL A 63 3.31 -4.19 5.72
C VAL A 63 2.68 -5.16 6.71
N ASP A 64 3.46 -5.80 7.57
CA ASP A 64 2.94 -6.72 8.61
C ASP A 64 1.98 -6.02 9.58
N LYS A 65 2.19 -4.73 9.82
CA LYS A 65 1.31 -3.89 10.65
C LYS A 65 0.12 -3.29 9.89
N ASN A 66 -0.08 -3.65 8.63
CA ASN A 66 -1.14 -3.13 7.75
C ASN A 66 -1.10 -1.59 7.56
N ILE A 67 0.06 -0.99 7.66
CA ILE A 67 0.27 0.43 7.38
C ILE A 67 0.61 0.64 5.92
N LEU A 68 1.32 -0.30 5.34
CA LEU A 68 1.66 -0.35 3.92
C LEU A 68 1.07 -1.60 3.27
N VAL A 69 0.78 -1.48 2.00
CA VAL A 69 0.53 -2.60 1.10
C VAL A 69 1.72 -2.73 0.16
N LYS A 70 2.24 -3.95 -0.01
CA LYS A 70 3.30 -4.27 -0.97
C LYS A 70 2.71 -4.92 -2.21
N PHE A 71 3.12 -4.47 -3.38
CA PHE A 71 2.71 -5.06 -4.64
C PHE A 71 3.87 -5.06 -5.64
N ARG A 72 3.75 -5.85 -6.69
CA ARG A 72 4.76 -5.91 -7.74
C ARG A 72 4.34 -5.07 -8.94
N SER A 73 5.25 -4.27 -9.45
CA SER A 73 5.07 -3.61 -10.74
C SER A 73 5.42 -4.57 -11.87
N SER A 74 4.64 -4.55 -12.94
CA SER A 74 4.98 -5.29 -14.17
C SER A 74 6.21 -4.74 -14.89
N LYS A 75 6.66 -3.54 -14.53
CA LYS A 75 7.80 -2.86 -15.15
C LYS A 75 9.13 -3.05 -14.41
N SER A 76 9.10 -3.56 -13.19
CA SER A 76 10.32 -3.84 -12.43
C SER A 76 10.09 -4.97 -11.43
N ASP A 77 11.11 -5.79 -11.23
CA ASP A 77 11.10 -6.85 -10.21
C ASP A 77 11.10 -6.31 -8.77
N SER A 78 11.35 -5.02 -8.61
CA SER A 78 11.34 -4.38 -7.30
C SER A 78 9.90 -4.16 -6.81
N GLY A 79 9.66 -4.52 -5.56
CA GLY A 79 8.38 -4.28 -4.90
C GLY A 79 8.06 -2.78 -4.80
N LEU A 80 6.81 -2.45 -4.98
CA LEU A 80 6.26 -1.14 -4.71
C LEU A 80 5.43 -1.18 -3.43
N TYR A 81 5.38 -0.06 -2.74
CA TYR A 81 4.64 0.11 -1.50
C TYR A 81 3.66 1.27 -1.63
N ARG A 82 2.56 1.17 -0.92
CA ARG A 82 1.56 2.23 -0.81
C ARG A 82 1.06 2.32 0.62
N VAL A 83 0.83 3.54 1.08
CA VAL A 83 0.23 3.78 2.40
C VAL A 83 -1.23 3.33 2.39
N VAL A 84 -1.62 2.54 3.38
CA VAL A 84 -3.03 2.19 3.59
C VAL A 84 -3.77 3.43 4.09
N ASP A 85 -4.71 3.90 3.31
CA ASP A 85 -5.54 5.02 3.72
C ASP A 85 -6.63 4.53 4.68
N THR A 86 -6.45 4.80 5.96
CA THR A 86 -7.42 4.45 7.00
C THR A 86 -8.53 5.49 7.17
N THR A 87 -8.42 6.62 6.50
CA THR A 87 -9.46 7.69 6.55
C THR A 87 -10.66 7.36 5.69
N HIS A 88 -10.46 6.59 4.61
CA HIS A 88 -11.52 5.99 3.83
C HIS A 88 -11.67 4.54 4.29
N SER A 89 -12.90 4.06 4.43
CA SER A 89 -13.20 2.69 4.89
C SER A 89 -12.71 1.61 3.90
N CYS A 90 -11.40 1.64 3.61
CA CYS A 90 -10.71 0.67 2.74
C CYS A 90 -10.79 -0.77 3.25
N HIS A 91 -11.28 -0.95 4.49
CA HIS A 91 -11.55 -2.28 5.05
C HIS A 91 -12.77 -2.98 4.45
N ARG A 92 -13.61 -2.22 3.71
CA ARG A 92 -14.88 -2.72 3.17
C ARG A 92 -14.97 -2.77 1.67
N HIS A 93 -13.86 -2.48 0.96
CA HIS A 93 -13.86 -2.54 -0.50
C HIS A 93 -12.62 -3.23 -1.05
N LEU A 94 -12.78 -3.85 -2.19
CA LEU A 94 -11.71 -4.48 -2.93
C LEU A 94 -10.90 -3.43 -3.71
N HIS A 95 -9.66 -3.77 -3.98
CA HIS A 95 -8.77 -2.98 -4.80
C HIS A 95 -8.48 -3.73 -6.11
N LEU A 96 -8.44 -3.00 -7.22
CA LEU A 96 -7.97 -3.50 -8.51
C LEU A 96 -6.62 -2.89 -8.81
N GLN A 97 -5.69 -3.67 -9.29
CA GLN A 97 -4.40 -3.18 -9.75
C GLN A 97 -4.14 -3.58 -11.18
N CYS A 98 -3.77 -2.59 -12.00
CA CYS A 98 -3.28 -2.86 -13.34
C CYS A 98 -1.85 -3.41 -13.28
N ARG A 99 -1.64 -4.59 -13.86
CA ARG A 99 -0.31 -5.22 -13.92
C ARG A 99 0.67 -4.48 -14.83
N LYS A 100 0.18 -3.69 -15.77
CA LYS A 100 1.04 -2.93 -16.71
C LYS A 100 1.51 -1.59 -16.17
N CYS A 101 0.59 -0.76 -15.66
CA CYS A 101 0.92 0.59 -15.20
C CYS A 101 0.94 0.74 -13.67
N GLY A 102 0.54 -0.29 -12.92
CA GLY A 102 0.49 -0.27 -11.46
C GLY A 102 -0.65 0.55 -10.85
N LYS A 103 -1.49 1.20 -11.68
CA LYS A 103 -2.60 2.02 -11.20
C LYS A 103 -3.57 1.20 -10.37
N ILE A 104 -4.01 1.75 -9.26
CA ILE A 104 -4.94 1.12 -8.33
C ILE A 104 -6.31 1.81 -8.42
N TYR A 105 -7.34 0.99 -8.44
CA TYR A 105 -8.73 1.41 -8.43
C TYR A 105 -9.41 0.85 -7.18
N HIS A 106 -10.28 1.64 -6.59
CA HIS A 106 -11.09 1.23 -5.45
C HIS A 106 -12.47 0.80 -5.92
N LEU A 107 -12.87 -0.43 -5.62
CA LEU A 107 -14.23 -0.91 -5.82
C LEU A 107 -15.05 -0.58 -4.57
N GLY A 108 -15.86 0.45 -4.65
CA GLY A 108 -16.68 0.89 -3.52
C GLY A 108 -18.18 0.88 -3.81
N GLY A 109 -18.95 1.31 -2.82
CA GLY A 109 -20.38 1.55 -2.95
C GLY A 109 -21.26 0.29 -3.06
N GLU A 110 -22.35 0.43 -3.78
CA GLU A 110 -23.36 -0.64 -3.91
C GLU A 110 -22.81 -1.93 -4.54
N PHE A 111 -21.83 -1.80 -5.42
CA PHE A 111 -21.20 -2.95 -6.07
C PHE A 111 -20.54 -3.90 -5.07
N MET A 112 -19.86 -3.34 -4.05
CA MET A 112 -19.27 -4.15 -2.98
C MET A 112 -20.30 -4.88 -2.14
N ASN A 113 -21.43 -4.24 -1.86
CA ASN A 113 -22.53 -4.88 -1.14
C ASN A 113 -23.08 -6.09 -1.93
N THR A 114 -23.17 -5.96 -3.24
CA THR A 114 -23.61 -7.04 -4.12
C THR A 114 -22.63 -8.22 -4.12
N ILE A 115 -21.33 -7.95 -4.25
CA ILE A 115 -20.28 -8.99 -4.22
C ILE A 115 -20.25 -9.69 -2.86
N ASP A 116 -20.25 -8.94 -1.77
CA ASP A 116 -20.19 -9.49 -0.42
C ASP A 116 -21.40 -10.38 -0.14
N SER A 117 -22.60 -9.91 -0.50
CA SER A 117 -23.84 -10.69 -0.37
C SER A 117 -23.82 -11.96 -1.21
N TYR A 118 -23.35 -11.89 -2.45
CA TYR A 118 -23.25 -13.02 -3.35
C TYR A 118 -22.30 -14.10 -2.82
N ILE A 119 -21.12 -13.69 -2.37
CA ILE A 119 -20.12 -14.61 -1.84
C ILE A 119 -20.58 -15.21 -0.51
N LYS A 120 -21.17 -14.41 0.34
CA LYS A 120 -21.69 -14.86 1.63
C LYS A 120 -22.84 -15.86 1.49
N SER A 121 -23.79 -15.58 0.59
CA SER A 121 -24.94 -16.46 0.36
C SER A 121 -24.60 -17.70 -0.44
N GLY A 122 -23.75 -17.59 -1.46
CA GLY A 122 -23.39 -18.69 -2.35
C GLY A 122 -22.34 -19.64 -1.78
N TYR A 123 -21.41 -19.13 -1.00
CA TYR A 123 -20.22 -19.86 -0.54
C TYR A 123 -20.07 -19.88 0.98
N ASN A 124 -20.95 -19.24 1.72
CA ASN A 124 -20.84 -19.04 3.17
C ASN A 124 -19.46 -18.50 3.58
N PHE A 125 -18.97 -17.56 2.82
CA PHE A 125 -17.61 -17.04 2.91
C PHE A 125 -17.63 -15.53 3.19
N THR A 126 -16.78 -15.08 4.09
CA THR A 126 -16.59 -13.66 4.41
C THR A 126 -15.34 -13.13 3.73
N LEU A 127 -15.46 -12.06 2.96
CA LEU A 127 -14.33 -11.43 2.29
C LEU A 127 -13.43 -10.68 3.26
N ASP A 128 -12.12 -10.90 3.14
CA ASP A 128 -11.11 -10.03 3.73
C ASP A 128 -10.66 -8.98 2.69
N CYS A 129 -11.40 -7.89 2.61
CA CYS A 129 -11.12 -6.84 1.65
C CYS A 129 -9.80 -6.10 1.93
N GLN A 130 -9.35 -6.08 3.18
CA GLN A 130 -8.14 -5.38 3.58
C GLN A 130 -6.88 -5.96 2.96
N ASN A 131 -6.83 -7.29 2.84
CA ASN A 131 -5.68 -8.01 2.30
C ASN A 131 -5.91 -8.53 0.87
N SER A 132 -7.03 -8.18 0.24
CA SER A 132 -7.39 -8.66 -1.09
C SER A 132 -7.04 -7.64 -2.17
N LEU A 133 -6.38 -8.12 -3.21
CA LEU A 133 -6.03 -7.33 -4.38
C LEU A 133 -6.36 -8.14 -5.65
N LEU A 134 -7.22 -7.59 -6.49
CA LEU A 134 -7.53 -8.16 -7.80
C LEU A 134 -6.61 -7.53 -8.83
N THR A 135 -5.97 -8.34 -9.64
CA THR A 135 -5.04 -7.88 -10.67
C THR A 135 -5.62 -8.08 -12.06
N GLY A 136 -5.35 -7.14 -12.94
CA GLY A 136 -5.81 -7.17 -14.31
C GLY A 136 -5.11 -6.13 -15.17
N ILE A 137 -5.73 -5.72 -16.26
CA ILE A 137 -5.25 -4.68 -17.17
C ILE A 137 -6.29 -3.57 -17.24
N CYS A 138 -5.88 -2.33 -16.98
CA CYS A 138 -6.79 -1.19 -17.05
C CYS A 138 -7.12 -0.83 -18.51
N ALA A 139 -8.21 -0.08 -18.71
CA ALA A 139 -8.68 0.31 -20.03
C ALA A 139 -7.62 1.09 -20.85
N GLU A 140 -6.85 1.94 -20.22
CA GLU A 140 -5.77 2.69 -20.88
C GLU A 140 -4.68 1.76 -21.42
N CYS A 141 -4.23 0.80 -20.61
CA CYS A 141 -3.23 -0.17 -21.02
C CYS A 141 -3.74 -1.22 -21.99
N SER A 142 -5.02 -1.56 -21.95
CA SER A 142 -5.66 -2.49 -22.88
C SER A 142 -5.72 -1.90 -24.29
N LYS A 143 -5.94 -0.59 -24.44
CA LYS A 143 -5.96 0.09 -25.74
C LYS A 143 -4.59 0.15 -26.42
N LEU A 144 -3.51 0.02 -25.66
CA LEU A 144 -2.15 0.02 -26.20
C LEU A 144 -1.74 -1.33 -26.83
N GLU A 145 -2.59 -2.36 -26.73
CA GLU A 145 -2.37 -3.68 -27.32
C GLU A 145 -3.04 -3.85 -28.70
N LEU A 146 -3.77 -2.86 -29.13
CA LEU A 146 -4.37 -2.81 -30.48
C LEU A 146 -3.47 -1.97 -31.39
#